data_5f3bbcdc0aa7b0bd9ec8415c72ee6ddf
#
_entry.id   5f3bbcdc0aa7b0bd9ec8415c72ee6ddf
#
_cell.length_a   1.000
_cell.length_b   1.000
_cell.length_c   1.000
_cell.angle_alpha   90.00
_cell.angle_beta   90.00
_cell.angle_gamma   90.00
#
_symmetry.space_group_name_H-M   'P 1'
#
loop_
_entity.id
_entity.type
_entity.pdbx_description
1 polymer ?
#
loop_
_entity_poly.entity_id
_entity_poly.type
_entity_poly.pdbx_seq_one_letter_code
_entity_poly.pdbx_strand_id
1 'polypeptide(L)'
;MSTETLVENKLSSISALKTGNEVDLVRSYLRDIGRVPLLTHEQEITLGRQVQELMQVERLELELLELTGEKPPIEVISQKLDLTIPQVKKRLRAGQRAKERMVAANLRLVVSVAKKYTKRNMELLDLIQEGTIGLVRGVEKFDPARGYKFSTYAYWWIRQGITRAIAEKSRAIRLPIHITEMLNKLKKGQRELSQEMSRTPTISELAKYVELPEEDVKDLMCKAGQPVSLETKVGDGEDTVLLDLLAGGEDLPDEQIEMDCMRGDLHSLLHQLPDLQCRV
;
A
#
# COMPACT_ATOMS: atom_id res chain seq x y z
N MET A 1 34.55 -16.56 -1.30
CA MET A 1 33.97 -15.65 -0.30
C MET A 1 32.46 -15.92 -0.32
N SER A 2 31.99 -16.55 0.77
CA SER A 2 30.69 -17.22 0.84
C SER A 2 29.52 -16.21 0.85
N THR A 3 28.44 -16.57 0.17
CA THR A 3 27.20 -15.82 0.08
C THR A 3 26.56 -15.48 1.45
N GLU A 4 26.96 -16.20 2.51
CA GLU A 4 26.53 -15.97 3.90
C GLU A 4 27.09 -14.68 4.50
N THR A 5 28.37 -14.36 4.25
CA THR A 5 29.02 -13.13 4.76
C THR A 5 28.48 -11.85 4.13
N LEU A 6 27.95 -11.91 2.91
CA LEU A 6 27.29 -10.78 2.25
C LEU A 6 25.88 -10.53 2.78
N VAL A 7 25.21 -11.57 3.28
CA VAL A 7 23.88 -11.48 3.89
C VAL A 7 23.99 -10.91 5.31
N GLU A 8 24.98 -11.31 6.09
CA GLU A 8 25.22 -10.80 7.45
C GLU A 8 25.65 -9.34 7.46
N ASN A 9 26.54 -8.91 6.56
CA ASN A 9 26.95 -7.51 6.45
C ASN A 9 25.84 -6.56 5.94
N LYS A 10 24.89 -7.05 5.15
CA LYS A 10 23.71 -6.26 4.75
C LYS A 10 22.62 -6.23 5.83
N LEU A 11 22.55 -7.25 6.68
CA LEU A 11 21.65 -7.26 7.85
C LEU A 11 22.13 -6.31 8.95
N SER A 12 23.44 -6.17 9.16
CA SER A 12 24.00 -5.23 10.16
C SER A 12 23.77 -3.75 9.78
N SER A 13 23.75 -3.43 8.49
CA SER A 13 23.44 -2.06 8.02
C SER A 13 21.94 -1.69 8.11
N ILE A 14 21.05 -2.67 8.23
CA ILE A 14 19.61 -2.46 8.44
C ILE A 14 19.29 -2.33 9.95
N SER A 15 20.11 -2.92 10.81
CA SER A 15 19.90 -2.93 12.28
C SER A 15 20.20 -1.58 12.95
N ALA A 16 20.92 -0.68 12.30
CA ALA A 16 21.32 0.62 12.87
C ALA A 16 20.18 1.68 12.86
N LEU A 17 19.00 1.38 12.37
CA LEU A 17 17.91 2.37 12.17
C LEU A 17 16.57 2.02 12.82
N LYS A 18 16.46 0.93 13.62
CA LYS A 18 15.16 0.54 14.20
C LYS A 18 15.27 -0.06 15.60
N THR A 19 14.31 0.30 16.45
CA THR A 19 14.14 -0.19 17.82
C THR A 19 14.18 -1.71 17.93
N GLY A 20 14.80 -2.26 18.97
CA GLY A 20 15.14 -3.69 19.14
C GLY A 20 13.98 -4.69 18.93
N ASN A 21 12.72 -4.28 19.15
CA ASN A 21 11.53 -5.13 18.97
C ASN A 21 11.21 -5.44 17.47
N GLU A 22 11.39 -4.50 16.56
CA GLU A 22 11.08 -4.72 15.14
C GLU A 22 12.05 -5.71 14.48
N VAL A 23 13.33 -5.65 14.89
CA VAL A 23 14.36 -6.57 14.36
C VAL A 23 14.05 -8.01 14.77
N ASP A 24 13.53 -8.23 15.96
CA ASP A 24 13.14 -9.57 16.44
C ASP A 24 11.93 -10.13 15.68
N LEU A 25 10.94 -9.30 15.36
CA LEU A 25 9.76 -9.72 14.57
C LEU A 25 10.17 -10.14 13.16
N VAL A 26 10.99 -9.33 12.46
CA VAL A 26 11.51 -9.67 11.13
C VAL A 26 12.33 -10.95 11.17
N ARG A 27 13.21 -11.11 12.17
CA ARG A 27 14.03 -12.31 12.35
C ARG A 27 13.18 -13.55 12.59
N SER A 28 12.16 -13.45 13.44
CA SER A 28 11.22 -14.55 13.70
C SER A 28 10.48 -14.96 12.43
N TYR A 29 9.94 -13.98 11.68
CA TYR A 29 9.28 -14.23 10.42
C TYR A 29 10.19 -14.92 9.39
N LEU A 30 11.42 -14.43 9.20
CA LEU A 30 12.40 -15.02 8.28
C LEU A 30 12.76 -16.46 8.66
N ARG A 31 12.86 -16.76 9.95
CA ARG A 31 13.11 -18.11 10.46
C ARG A 31 11.95 -19.04 10.14
N ASP A 32 10.69 -18.57 10.30
CA ASP A 32 9.52 -19.40 10.09
C ASP A 32 9.27 -19.70 8.60
N ILE A 33 9.44 -18.72 7.71
CA ILE A 33 9.35 -18.98 6.25
C ILE A 33 10.50 -19.87 5.75
N GLY A 34 11.64 -19.87 6.45
CA GLY A 34 12.80 -20.73 6.12
C GLY A 34 12.55 -22.22 6.33
N ARG A 35 11.57 -22.59 7.17
CA ARG A 35 11.21 -23.99 7.46
C ARG A 35 10.49 -24.68 6.30
N VAL A 36 9.86 -23.91 5.43
CA VAL A 36 9.11 -24.46 4.29
C VAL A 36 10.08 -24.75 3.15
N PRO A 37 10.18 -26.00 2.66
CA PRO A 37 11.04 -26.35 1.54
C PRO A 37 10.56 -25.73 0.24
N LEU A 38 11.50 -25.44 -0.67
CA LEU A 38 11.17 -24.95 -2.00
C LEU A 38 10.50 -26.05 -2.83
N LEU A 39 9.61 -25.66 -3.72
CA LEU A 39 8.92 -26.58 -4.62
C LEU A 39 9.81 -26.94 -5.83
N THR A 40 9.72 -28.17 -6.28
CA THR A 40 10.25 -28.57 -7.59
C THR A 40 9.28 -28.16 -8.70
N HIS A 41 9.77 -28.06 -9.93
CA HIS A 41 8.94 -27.70 -11.08
C HIS A 41 7.74 -28.65 -11.28
N GLU A 42 7.90 -29.93 -11.07
CA GLU A 42 6.83 -30.92 -11.13
C GLU A 42 5.77 -30.69 -10.05
N GLN A 43 6.21 -30.30 -8.84
CA GLN A 43 5.30 -29.93 -7.76
C GLN A 43 4.54 -28.64 -8.07
N GLU A 44 5.19 -27.63 -8.67
CA GLU A 44 4.53 -26.40 -9.12
C GLU A 44 3.41 -26.71 -10.13
N ILE A 45 3.66 -27.61 -11.09
CA ILE A 45 2.66 -28.02 -12.07
C ILE A 45 1.49 -28.76 -11.40
N THR A 46 1.80 -29.70 -10.51
CA THR A 46 0.77 -30.51 -9.84
C THR A 46 -0.12 -29.64 -8.94
N LEU A 47 0.48 -28.79 -8.12
CA LEU A 47 -0.24 -27.86 -7.26
C LEU A 47 -1.00 -26.80 -8.07
N GLY A 48 -0.40 -26.29 -9.15
CA GLY A 48 -1.05 -25.34 -10.03
C GLY A 48 -2.33 -25.88 -10.68
N ARG A 49 -2.34 -27.16 -11.10
CA ARG A 49 -3.55 -27.82 -11.61
C ARG A 49 -4.64 -27.92 -10.55
N GLN A 50 -4.27 -28.30 -9.31
CA GLN A 50 -5.23 -28.37 -8.21
C GLN A 50 -5.82 -27.00 -7.86
N VAL A 51 -5.02 -25.92 -7.95
CA VAL A 51 -5.50 -24.55 -7.77
C VAL A 51 -6.42 -24.13 -8.91
N GLN A 52 -6.11 -24.48 -10.16
CA GLN A 52 -7.02 -24.21 -11.30
C GLN A 52 -8.38 -24.89 -11.13
N GLU A 53 -8.40 -26.15 -10.67
CA GLU A 53 -9.65 -26.84 -10.35
C GLU A 53 -10.45 -26.15 -9.26
N LEU A 54 -9.78 -25.63 -8.22
CA LEU A 54 -10.40 -24.81 -7.18
C LEU A 54 -11.03 -23.55 -7.78
N MET A 55 -10.24 -22.78 -8.55
CA MET A 55 -10.70 -21.53 -9.17
C MET A 55 -11.88 -21.73 -10.11
N GLN A 56 -11.97 -22.88 -10.80
CA GLN A 56 -13.14 -23.22 -11.61
C GLN A 56 -14.40 -23.35 -10.76
N VAL A 57 -14.30 -24.05 -9.62
CA VAL A 57 -15.43 -24.21 -8.69
C VAL A 57 -15.84 -22.86 -8.08
N GLU A 58 -14.88 -22.06 -7.61
CA GLU A 58 -15.14 -20.74 -7.05
C GLU A 58 -15.77 -19.78 -8.08
N ARG A 59 -15.32 -19.83 -9.34
CA ARG A 59 -15.92 -19.02 -10.41
C ARG A 59 -17.38 -19.38 -10.65
N LEU A 60 -17.70 -20.67 -10.72
CA LEU A 60 -19.08 -21.14 -10.88
C LEU A 60 -19.95 -20.76 -9.67
N GLU A 61 -19.38 -20.81 -8.45
CA GLU A 61 -20.08 -20.36 -7.24
C GLU A 61 -20.43 -18.88 -7.33
N LEU A 62 -19.51 -18.03 -7.78
CA LEU A 62 -19.73 -16.60 -7.99
C LEU A 62 -20.75 -16.30 -9.08
N GLU A 63 -20.65 -16.94 -10.23
CA GLU A 63 -21.61 -16.80 -11.34
C GLU A 63 -23.05 -17.18 -10.89
N LEU A 64 -23.17 -18.24 -10.11
CA LEU A 64 -24.47 -18.65 -9.56
C LEU A 64 -24.99 -17.66 -8.52
N LEU A 65 -24.10 -17.13 -7.67
CA LEU A 65 -24.45 -16.13 -6.66
C LEU A 65 -24.96 -14.83 -7.33
N GLU A 66 -24.34 -14.40 -8.42
CA GLU A 66 -24.78 -13.23 -9.20
C GLU A 66 -26.15 -13.44 -9.84
N LEU A 67 -26.47 -14.67 -10.27
CA LEU A 67 -27.74 -15.01 -10.91
C LEU A 67 -28.89 -15.20 -9.91
N THR A 68 -28.60 -15.80 -8.74
CA THR A 68 -29.64 -16.20 -7.77
C THR A 68 -29.74 -15.27 -6.58
N GLY A 69 -28.70 -14.43 -6.32
CA GLY A 69 -28.62 -13.57 -5.14
C GLY A 69 -28.34 -14.32 -3.82
N GLU A 70 -28.33 -15.65 -3.84
CA GLU A 70 -28.09 -16.50 -2.68
C GLU A 70 -26.92 -17.47 -2.94
N LYS A 71 -26.25 -17.86 -1.85
CA LYS A 71 -25.13 -18.81 -1.96
C LYS A 71 -25.64 -20.16 -2.49
N PRO A 72 -25.13 -20.63 -3.65
CA PRO A 72 -25.63 -21.84 -4.28
C PRO A 72 -25.34 -23.07 -3.40
N PRO A 73 -26.29 -24.00 -3.24
CA PRO A 73 -26.04 -25.27 -2.57
C PRO A 73 -25.07 -26.11 -3.38
N ILE A 74 -24.24 -26.91 -2.70
CA ILE A 74 -23.20 -27.75 -3.32
C ILE A 74 -23.77 -28.70 -4.38
N GLU A 75 -25.03 -29.07 -4.27
CA GLU A 75 -25.76 -29.93 -5.21
C GLU A 75 -25.85 -29.30 -6.60
N VAL A 76 -26.15 -28.02 -6.70
CA VAL A 76 -26.23 -27.28 -7.97
C VAL A 76 -24.84 -27.17 -8.62
N ILE A 77 -23.80 -26.95 -7.81
CA ILE A 77 -22.41 -26.91 -8.30
C ILE A 77 -22.00 -28.30 -8.82
N SER A 78 -22.40 -29.37 -8.10
CA SER A 78 -22.08 -30.75 -8.51
C SER A 78 -22.75 -31.14 -9.82
N GLN A 79 -23.99 -30.72 -10.04
CA GLN A 79 -24.71 -30.95 -11.31
C GLN A 79 -24.06 -30.22 -12.50
N LYS A 80 -23.65 -28.95 -12.30
CA LYS A 80 -23.00 -28.16 -13.39
C LYS A 80 -21.62 -28.68 -13.77
N LEU A 81 -20.91 -29.32 -12.83
CA LEU A 81 -19.58 -29.87 -13.06
C LEU A 81 -19.58 -31.37 -13.46
N ASP A 82 -20.74 -32.00 -13.53
CA ASP A 82 -20.90 -33.45 -13.72
C ASP A 82 -20.07 -34.29 -12.73
N LEU A 83 -20.01 -33.81 -11.46
CA LEU A 83 -19.24 -34.42 -10.38
C LEU A 83 -20.14 -34.82 -9.22
N THR A 84 -19.74 -35.84 -8.49
CA THR A 84 -20.42 -36.19 -7.24
C THR A 84 -20.08 -35.20 -6.12
N ILE A 85 -21.03 -34.97 -5.17
CA ILE A 85 -20.83 -34.05 -4.02
C ILE A 85 -19.50 -34.33 -3.28
N PRO A 86 -19.14 -35.62 -2.94
CA PRO A 86 -17.87 -35.88 -2.27
C PRO A 86 -16.65 -35.53 -3.11
N GLN A 87 -16.74 -35.64 -4.46
CA GLN A 87 -15.66 -35.23 -5.34
C GLN A 87 -15.48 -33.70 -5.35
N VAL A 88 -16.55 -32.92 -5.39
CA VAL A 88 -16.49 -31.46 -5.30
C VAL A 88 -15.85 -31.04 -3.96
N LYS A 89 -16.30 -31.62 -2.84
CA LYS A 89 -15.69 -31.35 -1.51
C LYS A 89 -14.21 -31.75 -1.45
N LYS A 90 -13.81 -32.83 -2.10
CA LYS A 90 -12.42 -33.27 -2.18
C LYS A 90 -11.58 -32.28 -2.99
N ARG A 91 -12.07 -31.80 -4.16
CA ARG A 91 -11.40 -30.80 -4.99
C ARG A 91 -11.22 -29.47 -4.26
N LEU A 92 -12.25 -28.96 -3.59
CA LEU A 92 -12.17 -27.75 -2.79
C LEU A 92 -11.08 -27.84 -1.69
N ARG A 93 -11.09 -28.93 -0.90
CA ARG A 93 -10.08 -29.13 0.14
C ARG A 93 -8.66 -29.32 -0.42
N ALA A 94 -8.52 -30.06 -1.51
CA ALA A 94 -7.22 -30.28 -2.14
C ALA A 94 -6.67 -28.99 -2.76
N GLY A 95 -7.52 -28.23 -3.47
CA GLY A 95 -7.15 -26.97 -4.06
C GLY A 95 -6.76 -25.91 -3.03
N GLN A 96 -7.51 -25.81 -1.91
CA GLN A 96 -7.18 -24.89 -0.83
C GLN A 96 -5.82 -25.23 -0.19
N ARG A 97 -5.55 -26.48 0.12
CA ARG A 97 -4.24 -26.94 0.61
C ARG A 97 -3.11 -26.69 -0.40
N ALA A 98 -3.39 -26.89 -1.68
CA ALA A 98 -2.42 -26.62 -2.75
C ALA A 98 -2.10 -25.13 -2.84
N LYS A 99 -3.10 -24.25 -2.77
CA LYS A 99 -2.96 -22.80 -2.73
C LYS A 99 -2.10 -22.35 -1.54
N GLU A 100 -2.43 -22.82 -0.34
CA GLU A 100 -1.66 -22.52 0.88
C GLU A 100 -0.20 -22.97 0.76
N ARG A 101 0.04 -24.21 0.30
CA ARG A 101 1.39 -24.75 0.14
C ARG A 101 2.19 -24.00 -0.91
N MET A 102 1.56 -23.62 -2.03
CA MET A 102 2.20 -22.87 -3.10
C MET A 102 2.56 -21.45 -2.65
N VAL A 103 1.71 -20.79 -1.87
CA VAL A 103 2.00 -19.49 -1.27
C VAL A 103 3.13 -19.61 -0.25
N ALA A 104 3.04 -20.53 0.72
CA ALA A 104 4.02 -20.69 1.78
C ALA A 104 5.44 -20.97 1.26
N ALA A 105 5.58 -21.84 0.25
CA ALA A 105 6.87 -22.17 -0.34
C ALA A 105 7.51 -20.98 -1.10
N ASN A 106 6.72 -19.98 -1.52
CA ASN A 106 7.18 -18.84 -2.29
C ASN A 106 7.30 -17.52 -1.50
N LEU A 107 7.06 -17.54 -0.18
CA LEU A 107 7.21 -16.34 0.67
C LEU A 107 8.62 -15.75 0.63
N ARG A 108 9.65 -16.58 0.46
CA ARG A 108 11.05 -16.14 0.29
C ARG A 108 11.23 -15.26 -0.95
N LEU A 109 10.49 -15.54 -2.03
CA LEU A 109 10.48 -14.71 -3.24
C LEU A 109 9.86 -13.33 -2.92
N VAL A 110 8.76 -13.27 -2.19
CA VAL A 110 8.15 -12.01 -1.75
C VAL A 110 9.14 -11.15 -0.99
N VAL A 111 9.84 -11.72 0.00
CA VAL A 111 10.87 -11.00 0.77
C VAL A 111 11.98 -10.45 -0.13
N SER A 112 12.44 -11.23 -1.11
CA SER A 112 13.50 -10.81 -2.04
C SER A 112 13.10 -9.60 -2.90
N VAL A 113 11.80 -9.49 -3.25
CA VAL A 113 11.24 -8.35 -3.98
C VAL A 113 10.99 -7.17 -3.04
N ALA A 114 10.37 -7.40 -1.87
CA ALA A 114 10.02 -6.37 -0.90
C ALA A 114 11.26 -5.60 -0.40
N LYS A 115 12.39 -6.27 -0.18
CA LYS A 115 13.68 -5.64 0.20
C LYS A 115 14.11 -4.49 -0.72
N LYS A 116 13.71 -4.48 -1.98
CA LYS A 116 14.05 -3.41 -2.93
C LYS A 116 13.26 -2.12 -2.68
N TYR A 117 12.20 -2.18 -1.88
CA TYR A 117 11.26 -1.08 -1.63
C TYR A 117 11.30 -0.53 -0.20
N THR A 118 12.21 -0.98 0.67
CA THR A 118 12.30 -0.61 2.09
C THR A 118 12.47 0.89 2.37
N LYS A 119 12.92 1.69 1.37
CA LYS A 119 13.11 3.14 1.52
C LYS A 119 11.91 3.98 1.07
N ARG A 120 10.70 3.44 1.16
CA ARG A 120 9.48 4.05 0.60
C ARG A 120 8.43 4.43 1.64
N ASN A 121 8.83 4.76 2.88
CA ASN A 121 7.92 5.10 3.99
C ASN A 121 6.88 4.02 4.30
N MET A 122 7.26 2.78 4.10
CA MET A 122 6.50 1.61 4.55
C MET A 122 7.43 0.64 5.24
N GLU A 123 6.96 0.01 6.27
CA GLU A 123 7.69 -1.00 7.00
C GLU A 123 7.90 -2.26 6.15
N LEU A 124 9.02 -2.98 6.38
CA LEU A 124 9.34 -4.17 5.59
C LEU A 124 8.26 -5.24 5.72
N LEU A 125 7.73 -5.46 6.92
CA LEU A 125 6.67 -6.44 7.16
C LEU A 125 5.39 -6.11 6.41
N ASP A 126 5.00 -4.82 6.36
CA ASP A 126 3.84 -4.37 5.60
C ASP A 126 4.04 -4.59 4.09
N LEU A 127 5.23 -4.27 3.58
CA LEU A 127 5.57 -4.53 2.17
C LEU A 127 5.50 -6.02 1.83
N ILE A 128 5.91 -6.89 2.77
CA ILE A 128 5.83 -8.34 2.62
C ILE A 128 4.37 -8.79 2.60
N GLN A 129 3.51 -8.28 3.48
CA GLN A 129 2.09 -8.63 3.50
C GLN A 129 1.39 -8.23 2.19
N GLU A 130 1.60 -7.00 1.72
CA GLU A 130 1.04 -6.54 0.45
C GLU A 130 1.58 -7.34 -0.76
N GLY A 131 2.88 -7.68 -0.72
CA GLY A 131 3.48 -8.57 -1.70
C GLY A 131 2.90 -9.98 -1.66
N THR A 132 2.54 -10.48 -0.47
CA THR A 132 1.89 -11.79 -0.29
C THR A 132 0.48 -11.79 -0.86
N ILE A 133 -0.29 -10.71 -0.70
CA ILE A 133 -1.59 -10.55 -1.36
C ILE A 133 -1.42 -10.61 -2.89
N GLY A 134 -0.38 -9.94 -3.41
CA GLY A 134 -0.01 -10.05 -4.82
C GLY A 134 0.36 -11.48 -5.23
N LEU A 135 1.14 -12.19 -4.42
CA LEU A 135 1.51 -13.59 -4.65
C LEU A 135 0.28 -14.50 -4.72
N VAL A 136 -0.69 -14.34 -3.81
CA VAL A 136 -1.95 -15.12 -3.80
C VAL A 136 -2.67 -14.96 -5.13
N ARG A 137 -2.83 -13.73 -5.62
CA ARG A 137 -3.42 -13.46 -6.95
C ARG A 137 -2.61 -14.11 -8.09
N GLY A 138 -1.28 -14.12 -7.95
CA GLY A 138 -0.39 -14.81 -8.90
C GLY A 138 -0.61 -16.32 -8.91
N VAL A 139 -0.84 -16.95 -7.74
CA VAL A 139 -1.14 -18.38 -7.61
C VAL A 139 -2.49 -18.72 -8.26
N GLU A 140 -3.52 -17.90 -8.01
CA GLU A 140 -4.86 -18.09 -8.57
C GLU A 140 -4.90 -18.03 -10.11
N LYS A 141 -4.06 -17.18 -10.68
CA LYS A 141 -4.01 -16.95 -12.16
C LYS A 141 -2.90 -17.70 -12.85
N PHE A 142 -2.16 -18.54 -12.12
CA PHE A 142 -1.06 -19.31 -12.71
C PHE A 142 -1.57 -20.41 -13.63
N ASP A 143 -0.99 -20.47 -14.83
CA ASP A 143 -1.26 -21.52 -15.81
C ASP A 143 -0.04 -22.43 -15.96
N PRO A 144 -0.08 -23.65 -15.38
CA PRO A 144 1.03 -24.60 -15.46
C PRO A 144 1.23 -25.19 -16.84
N ALA A 145 0.25 -25.09 -17.77
CA ALA A 145 0.37 -25.62 -19.12
C ALA A 145 1.35 -24.83 -19.99
N ARG A 146 1.64 -23.58 -19.63
CA ARG A 146 2.56 -22.70 -20.38
C ARG A 146 4.04 -23.06 -20.24
N GLY A 147 4.42 -23.98 -19.36
CA GLY A 147 5.78 -24.46 -19.19
C GLY A 147 6.78 -23.50 -18.52
N TYR A 148 6.34 -22.29 -18.13
CA TYR A 148 7.20 -21.34 -17.42
C TYR A 148 7.25 -21.63 -15.90
N LYS A 149 8.39 -21.31 -15.27
CA LYS A 149 8.51 -21.37 -13.81
C LYS A 149 7.56 -20.38 -13.14
N PHE A 150 6.95 -20.81 -12.05
CA PHE A 150 6.03 -19.98 -11.29
C PHE A 150 6.66 -18.64 -10.83
N SER A 151 7.93 -18.66 -10.43
CA SER A 151 8.64 -17.47 -9.95
C SER A 151 8.66 -16.31 -10.97
N THR A 152 8.78 -16.61 -12.27
CA THR A 152 8.79 -15.60 -13.33
C THR A 152 7.45 -14.87 -13.43
N TYR A 153 6.35 -15.60 -13.29
CA TYR A 153 5.00 -15.04 -13.32
C TYR A 153 4.64 -14.31 -12.00
N ALA A 154 4.94 -14.94 -10.86
CA ALA A 154 4.67 -14.41 -9.53
C ALA A 154 5.38 -13.09 -9.26
N TYR A 155 6.59 -12.90 -9.78
CA TYR A 155 7.35 -11.65 -9.62
C TYR A 155 6.55 -10.41 -10.03
N TRP A 156 5.81 -10.46 -11.13
CA TRP A 156 5.01 -9.35 -11.62
C TRP A 156 3.84 -9.03 -10.69
N TRP A 157 3.15 -10.04 -10.17
CA TRP A 157 2.05 -9.87 -9.24
C TRP A 157 2.49 -9.34 -7.87
N ILE A 158 3.62 -9.86 -7.37
CA ILE A 158 4.23 -9.38 -6.13
C ILE A 158 4.62 -7.91 -6.28
N ARG A 159 5.32 -7.58 -7.36
CA ARG A 159 5.72 -6.20 -7.66
C ARG A 159 4.51 -5.27 -7.78
N GLN A 160 3.48 -5.71 -8.48
CA GLN A 160 2.24 -4.94 -8.63
C GLN A 160 1.56 -4.69 -7.28
N GLY A 161 1.46 -5.72 -6.42
CA GLY A 161 0.91 -5.59 -5.07
C GLY A 161 1.67 -4.55 -4.24
N ILE A 162 3.00 -4.67 -4.19
CA ILE A 162 3.87 -3.76 -3.44
C ILE A 162 3.79 -2.33 -3.98
N THR A 163 3.89 -2.13 -5.29
CA THR A 163 3.88 -0.76 -5.87
C THR A 163 2.54 -0.08 -5.70
N ARG A 164 1.44 -0.83 -5.79
CA ARG A 164 0.10 -0.32 -5.52
C ARG A 164 -0.07 0.06 -4.05
N ALA A 165 0.36 -0.80 -3.13
CA ALA A 165 0.29 -0.52 -1.70
C ALA A 165 1.11 0.72 -1.31
N ILE A 166 2.31 0.89 -1.88
CA ILE A 166 3.10 2.11 -1.68
C ILE A 166 2.35 3.35 -2.17
N ALA A 167 1.71 3.30 -3.34
CA ALA A 167 0.94 4.43 -3.86
C ALA A 167 -0.26 4.78 -2.97
N GLU A 168 -0.90 3.78 -2.37
CA GLU A 168 -2.13 3.95 -1.59
C GLU A 168 -1.90 4.22 -0.10
N LYS A 169 -0.82 3.66 0.51
CA LYS A 169 -0.66 3.59 1.97
C LYS A 169 0.62 4.25 2.51
N SER A 170 1.59 4.65 1.66
CA SER A 170 2.89 5.18 2.13
C SER A 170 2.84 6.59 2.69
N ARG A 171 1.71 7.31 2.57
CA ARG A 171 1.55 8.69 2.99
C ARG A 171 0.50 8.83 4.08
N ALA A 172 0.74 9.70 5.06
CA ALA A 172 -0.24 10.06 6.09
C ALA A 172 -1.51 10.65 5.45
N ILE A 173 -1.36 11.53 4.47
CA ILE A 173 -2.46 12.05 3.65
C ILE A 173 -2.42 11.33 2.31
N ARG A 174 -3.42 10.50 2.04
CA ARG A 174 -3.53 9.71 0.80
C ARG A 174 -3.65 10.63 -0.43
N LEU A 175 -2.84 10.34 -1.45
CA LEU A 175 -2.96 10.98 -2.76
C LEU A 175 -3.62 10.02 -3.78
N PRO A 176 -4.36 10.54 -4.75
CA PRO A 176 -4.85 9.76 -5.89
C PRO A 176 -3.70 9.11 -6.67
N ILE A 177 -3.96 7.96 -7.28
CA ILE A 177 -2.92 7.17 -7.98
C ILE A 177 -2.30 7.96 -9.14
N HIS A 178 -3.11 8.71 -9.92
CA HIS A 178 -2.60 9.51 -11.03
C HIS A 178 -1.61 10.60 -10.58
N ILE A 179 -1.85 11.24 -9.42
CA ILE A 179 -0.90 12.21 -8.84
C ILE A 179 0.39 11.53 -8.43
N THR A 180 0.31 10.33 -7.83
CA THR A 180 1.49 9.55 -7.45
C THR A 180 2.31 9.13 -8.69
N GLU A 181 1.66 8.77 -9.79
CA GLU A 181 2.32 8.47 -11.06
C GLU A 181 3.02 9.69 -11.65
N MET A 182 2.36 10.86 -11.66
CA MET A 182 2.96 12.13 -12.10
C MET A 182 4.17 12.50 -11.23
N LEU A 183 4.07 12.37 -9.91
CA LEU A 183 5.19 12.59 -8.99
C LEU A 183 6.37 11.64 -9.25
N ASN A 184 6.09 10.38 -9.60
CA ASN A 184 7.13 9.42 -9.95
C ASN A 184 7.80 9.78 -11.29
N LYS A 185 7.05 10.25 -12.29
CA LYS A 185 7.59 10.77 -13.55
C LYS A 185 8.47 11.99 -13.30
N LEU A 186 8.00 12.92 -12.48
CA LEU A 186 8.73 14.15 -12.12
C LEU A 186 10.04 13.81 -11.39
N LYS A 187 10.03 12.90 -10.41
CA LYS A 187 11.24 12.44 -9.73
C LYS A 187 12.22 11.71 -10.66
N LYS A 188 11.70 10.99 -11.65
CA LYS A 188 12.53 10.33 -12.67
C LYS A 188 13.18 11.38 -13.56
N GLY A 189 12.41 12.34 -14.10
CA GLY A 189 12.92 13.43 -14.92
C GLY A 189 13.96 14.29 -14.18
N GLN A 190 13.72 14.60 -12.91
CA GLN A 190 14.67 15.32 -12.08
C GLN A 190 16.03 14.62 -11.97
N ARG A 191 16.04 13.28 -11.82
CA ARG A 191 17.28 12.50 -11.75
C ARG A 191 18.01 12.47 -13.11
N GLU A 192 17.27 12.21 -14.19
CA GLU A 192 17.84 12.11 -15.54
C GLU A 192 18.43 13.45 -15.97
N LEU A 193 17.67 14.55 -15.82
CA LEU A 193 18.17 15.91 -16.13
C LEU A 193 19.34 16.33 -15.22
N SER A 194 19.30 15.97 -13.92
CA SER A 194 20.43 16.26 -13.02
C SER A 194 21.69 15.49 -13.42
N GLN A 195 21.56 14.30 -13.95
CA GLN A 195 22.68 13.50 -14.42
C GLN A 195 23.26 14.07 -15.73
N GLU A 196 22.40 14.51 -16.66
CA GLU A 196 22.81 15.12 -17.93
C GLU A 196 23.48 16.50 -17.75
N MET A 197 22.85 17.34 -16.92
CA MET A 197 23.27 18.72 -16.73
C MET A 197 24.32 18.92 -15.61
N SER A 198 24.57 17.86 -14.80
CA SER A 198 25.43 17.94 -13.60
C SER A 198 25.00 19.03 -12.59
N ARG A 199 23.73 19.45 -12.62
CA ARG A 199 23.10 20.42 -11.71
C ARG A 199 21.64 20.08 -11.47
N THR A 200 21.03 20.69 -10.46
CA THR A 200 19.58 20.57 -10.26
C THR A 200 18.82 21.26 -11.39
N PRO A 201 17.87 20.57 -12.06
CA PRO A 201 17.07 21.16 -13.12
C PRO A 201 16.12 22.23 -12.58
N THR A 202 15.84 23.24 -13.37
CA THR A 202 14.84 24.28 -13.09
C THR A 202 13.41 23.73 -13.30
N ILE A 203 12.41 24.43 -12.75
CA ILE A 203 11.00 24.05 -12.91
C ILE A 203 10.60 24.06 -14.39
N SER A 204 11.10 25.03 -15.15
CA SER A 204 10.84 25.15 -16.60
C SER A 204 11.42 23.97 -17.40
N GLU A 205 12.61 23.48 -17.04
CA GLU A 205 13.23 22.31 -17.65
C GLU A 205 12.47 21.02 -17.31
N LEU A 206 12.02 20.89 -16.05
CA LEU A 206 11.18 19.76 -15.61
C LEU A 206 9.82 19.77 -16.30
N ALA A 207 9.19 20.94 -16.45
CA ALA A 207 7.92 21.11 -17.13
C ALA A 207 7.98 20.63 -18.59
N LYS A 208 9.06 20.98 -19.30
CA LYS A 208 9.31 20.50 -20.67
C LYS A 208 9.54 19.00 -20.74
N TYR A 209 10.27 18.41 -19.77
CA TYR A 209 10.52 16.97 -19.74
C TYR A 209 9.25 16.15 -19.48
N VAL A 210 8.38 16.63 -18.57
CA VAL A 210 7.14 15.90 -18.18
C VAL A 210 5.96 16.26 -19.10
N GLU A 211 6.12 17.27 -19.98
CA GLU A 211 5.09 17.79 -20.88
C GLU A 211 3.89 18.37 -20.12
N LEU A 212 4.14 19.09 -19.02
CA LEU A 212 3.12 19.73 -18.19
C LEU A 212 3.40 21.25 -18.11
N PRO A 213 2.37 22.09 -17.88
CA PRO A 213 2.57 23.52 -17.60
C PRO A 213 3.34 23.71 -16.29
N GLU A 214 4.08 24.82 -16.21
CA GLU A 214 4.94 25.12 -15.04
C GLU A 214 4.13 25.25 -13.73
N GLU A 215 2.90 25.76 -13.81
CA GLU A 215 2.00 25.91 -12.66
C GLU A 215 1.64 24.55 -12.06
N ASP A 216 1.29 23.57 -12.90
CA ASP A 216 0.97 22.22 -12.46
C ASP A 216 2.19 21.52 -11.83
N VAL A 217 3.39 21.77 -12.36
CA VAL A 217 4.63 21.22 -11.77
C VAL A 217 4.89 21.82 -10.39
N LYS A 218 4.66 23.13 -10.19
CA LYS A 218 4.77 23.77 -8.86
C LYS A 218 3.77 23.16 -7.88
N ASP A 219 2.51 23.03 -8.29
CA ASP A 219 1.46 22.43 -7.50
C ASP A 219 1.76 20.98 -7.12
N LEU A 220 2.27 20.19 -8.06
CA LEU A 220 2.70 18.82 -7.80
C LEU A 220 3.87 18.77 -6.81
N MET A 221 4.83 19.71 -6.90
CA MET A 221 5.95 19.79 -5.95
C MET A 221 5.46 20.16 -4.54
N CYS A 222 4.51 21.07 -4.41
CA CYS A 222 3.88 21.38 -3.11
C CYS A 222 3.16 20.15 -2.54
N LYS A 223 2.40 19.42 -3.35
CA LYS A 223 1.71 18.19 -2.95
C LYS A 223 2.68 17.02 -2.65
N ALA A 224 3.91 17.09 -3.17
CA ALA A 224 4.96 16.09 -2.91
C ALA A 224 5.49 16.15 -1.47
N GLY A 225 5.33 17.27 -0.77
CA GLY A 225 5.73 17.45 0.62
C GLY A 225 5.14 16.37 1.53
N GLN A 226 5.87 16.04 2.58
CA GLN A 226 5.41 15.17 3.65
C GLN A 226 5.11 16.02 4.88
N PRO A 227 4.06 15.70 5.65
CA PRO A 227 3.81 16.36 6.92
C PRO A 227 4.99 16.11 7.88
N VAL A 228 5.34 17.11 8.63
CA VAL A 228 6.36 17.05 9.69
C VAL A 228 5.64 16.83 11.03
N SER A 229 6.24 16.07 11.93
CA SER A 229 5.67 15.87 13.27
C SER A 229 5.72 17.15 14.08
N LEU A 230 4.63 17.48 14.76
CA LEU A 230 4.56 18.61 15.70
C LEU A 230 5.45 18.42 16.92
N GLU A 231 5.78 17.17 17.27
CA GLU A 231 6.70 16.84 18.36
C GLU A 231 8.18 16.93 17.95
N THR A 232 8.47 17.38 16.72
CA THR A 232 9.86 17.59 16.29
C THR A 232 10.50 18.68 17.12
N LYS A 233 11.63 18.37 17.77
CA LYS A 233 12.42 19.32 18.55
C LYS A 233 13.05 20.36 17.62
N VAL A 234 12.99 21.63 18.04
CA VAL A 234 13.47 22.77 17.25
C VAL A 234 14.50 23.54 18.09
N GLY A 235 15.67 23.80 17.50
CA GLY A 235 16.77 24.54 18.15
C GLY A 235 17.78 23.64 18.85
N ASP A 236 18.81 24.26 19.45
CA ASP A 236 19.90 23.58 20.16
C ASP A 236 19.49 23.12 21.57
N GLY A 237 18.34 23.57 22.10
CA GLY A 237 17.74 23.12 23.36
C GLY A 237 16.77 21.97 23.15
N GLU A 238 16.89 20.90 23.96
CA GLU A 238 16.05 19.69 23.81
C GLU A 238 14.59 19.88 24.25
N ASP A 239 14.21 21.04 24.77
CA ASP A 239 12.93 21.25 25.46
C ASP A 239 11.83 21.89 24.59
N THR A 240 12.17 22.55 23.48
CA THR A 240 11.19 23.24 22.62
C THR A 240 10.75 22.34 21.46
N VAL A 241 9.46 22.08 21.33
CA VAL A 241 8.87 21.34 20.20
C VAL A 241 8.22 22.31 19.19
N LEU A 242 8.07 21.86 17.95
CA LEU A 242 7.46 22.66 16.90
C LEU A 242 6.04 23.13 17.27
N LEU A 243 5.31 22.34 18.05
CA LEU A 243 3.98 22.68 18.56
C LEU A 243 3.98 23.96 19.38
N ASP A 244 5.03 24.18 20.20
CA ASP A 244 5.12 25.37 21.09
C ASP A 244 5.35 26.67 20.31
N LEU A 245 5.83 26.56 19.07
CA LEU A 245 6.08 27.71 18.18
C LEU A 245 4.87 28.08 17.32
N LEU A 246 3.85 27.23 17.26
CA LEU A 246 2.66 27.49 16.45
C LEU A 246 1.68 28.35 17.27
N ALA A 247 1.35 29.51 16.73
CA ALA A 247 0.28 30.34 17.28
C ALA A 247 -1.07 29.62 17.14
N GLY A 248 -1.86 29.61 18.19
CA GLY A 248 -3.26 29.15 18.13
C GLY A 248 -4.06 30.02 17.16
N GLY A 249 -4.93 29.39 16.38
CA GLY A 249 -5.86 30.11 15.49
C GLY A 249 -7.17 30.49 16.18
N GLU A 250 -7.23 30.38 17.50
CA GLU A 250 -8.41 30.78 18.27
C GLU A 250 -8.42 32.30 18.44
N ASP A 251 -9.61 32.90 18.27
CA ASP A 251 -9.81 34.32 18.52
C ASP A 251 -9.39 34.65 19.96
N LEU A 252 -8.68 35.76 20.13
CA LEU A 252 -8.28 36.19 21.45
C LEU A 252 -9.54 36.40 22.31
N PRO A 253 -9.47 36.15 23.64
CA PRO A 253 -10.61 36.36 24.54
C PRO A 253 -11.19 37.77 24.41
N ASP A 254 -10.35 38.78 24.12
CA ASP A 254 -10.75 40.15 23.90
C ASP A 254 -11.63 40.30 22.65
N GLU A 255 -11.29 39.64 21.55
CA GLU A 255 -12.09 39.65 20.32
C GLU A 255 -13.44 38.96 20.50
N GLN A 256 -13.49 37.90 21.31
CA GLN A 256 -14.75 37.23 21.66
C GLN A 256 -15.65 38.12 22.48
N ILE A 257 -15.09 38.84 23.46
CA ILE A 257 -15.82 39.80 24.30
C ILE A 257 -16.36 40.97 23.45
N GLU A 258 -15.54 41.50 22.53
CA GLU A 258 -15.98 42.57 21.61
C GLU A 258 -17.13 42.09 20.71
N MET A 259 -17.06 40.88 20.18
CA MET A 259 -18.13 40.28 19.38
C MET A 259 -19.41 40.07 20.17
N ASP A 260 -19.30 39.63 21.42
CA ASP A 260 -20.46 39.44 22.30
C ASP A 260 -21.08 40.78 22.74
N CYS A 261 -20.28 41.80 23.02
CA CYS A 261 -20.76 43.16 23.25
C CYS A 261 -21.48 43.72 22.04
N MET A 262 -20.88 43.59 20.84
CA MET A 262 -21.50 44.04 19.60
C MET A 262 -22.83 43.31 19.33
N ARG A 263 -22.92 42.01 19.58
CA ARG A 263 -24.17 41.24 19.50
C ARG A 263 -25.23 41.75 20.49
N GLY A 264 -24.81 42.04 21.72
CA GLY A 264 -25.67 42.62 22.78
C GLY A 264 -26.25 43.99 22.36
N ASP A 265 -25.40 44.85 21.82
CA ASP A 265 -25.79 46.17 21.33
C ASP A 265 -26.77 46.09 20.14
N LEU A 266 -26.46 45.18 19.17
CA LEU A 266 -27.37 44.90 18.05
C LEU A 266 -28.74 44.39 18.52
N HIS A 267 -28.76 43.48 19.50
CA HIS A 267 -30.00 42.98 20.08
C HIS A 267 -30.80 44.12 20.78
N SER A 268 -30.11 44.99 21.52
CA SER A 268 -30.75 46.14 22.19
C SER A 268 -31.36 47.11 21.17
N LEU A 269 -30.66 47.36 20.08
CA LEU A 269 -31.17 48.19 18.99
C LEU A 269 -32.36 47.55 18.25
N LEU A 270 -32.32 46.26 18.02
CA LEU A 270 -33.40 45.50 17.38
C LEU A 270 -34.67 45.51 18.24
N HIS A 271 -34.55 45.44 19.55
CA HIS A 271 -35.70 45.56 20.48
C HIS A 271 -36.35 46.92 20.52
N GLN A 272 -35.70 47.97 20.03
CA GLN A 272 -36.28 49.31 19.92
C GLN A 272 -37.09 49.49 18.64
N LEU A 273 -37.01 48.54 17.68
CA LEU A 273 -37.76 48.59 16.43
C LEU A 273 -39.18 48.03 16.62
N PRO A 274 -40.19 48.53 15.88
CA PRO A 274 -41.53 47.95 15.85
C PRO A 274 -41.51 46.50 15.39
N ASP A 275 -42.36 45.65 15.96
CA ASP A 275 -42.43 44.21 15.73
C ASP A 275 -42.47 43.78 14.24
N LEU A 276 -42.97 44.64 13.35
CA LEU A 276 -43.01 44.39 11.90
C LEU A 276 -41.64 44.54 11.23
N GLN A 277 -40.73 45.33 11.77
CA GLN A 277 -39.39 45.57 11.26
C GLN A 277 -38.35 44.61 11.87
N CYS A 278 -38.69 44.00 13.01
CA CYS A 278 -37.85 43.04 13.70
C CYS A 278 -37.91 41.62 13.05
N ARG A 279 -38.86 41.38 12.14
CA ARG A 279 -39.10 40.07 11.48
C ARG A 279 -38.50 39.94 10.06
N VAL A 280 -37.80 40.95 9.59
CA VAL A 280 -37.04 40.93 8.33
C VAL A 280 -35.58 40.59 8.61
#